data_5d73fcaf765912bbe7e8e64f2174810a
#
_entry.id   5d73fcaf765912bbe7e8e64f2174810a
#
_cell.length_a   1.000
_cell.length_b   1.000
_cell.length_c   1.000
_cell.angle_alpha   90.00
_cell.angle_beta   90.00
_cell.angle_gamma   90.00
#
_symmetry.space_group_name_H-M   'P 1'
#
loop_
_entity.id
_entity.type
_entity.pdbx_description
1 polymer ?
#
loop_
_entity_poly.entity_id
_entity_poly.type
_entity_poly.pdbx_seq_one_letter_code
_entity_poly.pdbx_strand_id
1 'polypeptide(L)'
;MQSKCKFISNLNKKDQINIFGLSETKLKNALNRKYTEPFLFEGSKNEKKDLTKILTGNSLTIQEGGRVINLCDNVNKVKSMNKVLKIYKKIESNTKVIAVGDNYNDLDMLKNSDLPCLVFNDQFKEDQINIDNLIISNKRN
;
A
#
# COMPACT_ATOMS: atom_id res chain seq x y z
N MET A 1 -5.23 16.93 16.56
CA MET A 1 -4.77 15.84 15.66
C MET A 1 -3.53 16.24 14.86
N GLN A 2 -3.45 17.47 14.32
CA GLN A 2 -2.31 17.90 13.48
C GLN A 2 -0.95 17.79 14.18
N SER A 3 -0.87 18.05 15.48
CA SER A 3 0.34 17.92 16.29
C SER A 3 0.86 16.49 16.47
N LYS A 4 0.05 15.48 16.16
CA LYS A 4 0.42 14.04 16.26
C LYS A 4 0.90 13.45 14.94
N CYS A 5 0.84 14.20 13.84
CA CYS A 5 1.34 13.80 12.53
C CYS A 5 2.70 14.45 12.31
N LYS A 6 3.77 13.68 12.27
CA LYS A 6 5.11 14.16 11.95
C LYS A 6 5.43 13.79 10.49
N PHE A 7 5.28 14.74 9.60
CA PHE A 7 5.62 14.55 8.18
C PHE A 7 7.12 14.38 8.02
N ILE A 8 7.51 13.36 7.28
CA ILE A 8 8.93 13.03 7.09
C ILE A 8 9.67 14.14 6.35
N SER A 9 9.00 14.83 5.43
CA SER A 9 9.53 15.99 4.71
C SER A 9 10.00 17.13 5.63
N ASN A 10 9.42 17.25 6.83
CA ASN A 10 9.74 18.30 7.81
C ASN A 10 10.86 17.89 8.79
N LEU A 11 11.33 16.66 8.74
CA LEU A 11 12.41 16.17 9.61
C LEU A 11 13.78 16.48 9.02
N ASN A 12 14.79 16.56 9.87
CA ASN A 12 16.16 16.65 9.41
C ASN A 12 16.62 15.35 8.73
N LYS A 13 17.63 15.44 7.91
CA LYS A 13 18.13 14.34 7.08
C LYS A 13 18.56 13.10 7.87
N LYS A 14 19.16 13.31 9.05
CA LYS A 14 19.59 12.21 9.93
C LYS A 14 18.40 11.38 10.41
N ASP A 15 17.33 12.03 10.83
CA ASP A 15 16.11 11.36 11.28
C ASP A 15 15.41 10.65 10.11
N GLN A 16 15.35 11.28 8.93
CA GLN A 16 14.81 10.65 7.73
C GLN A 16 15.57 9.34 7.38
N ILE A 17 16.91 9.36 7.42
CA ILE A 17 17.76 8.18 7.19
C ILE A 17 17.44 7.09 8.21
N ASN A 18 17.37 7.44 9.48
CA ASN A 18 17.10 6.49 10.56
C ASN A 18 15.71 5.83 10.42
N ILE A 19 14.68 6.61 10.12
CA ILE A 19 13.31 6.11 9.94
C ILE A 19 13.23 5.15 8.77
N PHE A 20 13.77 5.53 7.61
CA PHE A 20 13.72 4.68 6.42
C PHE A 20 14.75 3.57 6.42
N GLY A 21 15.84 3.69 7.18
CA GLY A 21 16.99 2.76 7.15
C GLY A 21 17.63 2.68 5.76
N LEU A 22 17.67 3.80 5.04
CA LEU A 22 18.19 3.90 3.68
C LEU A 22 19.48 4.72 3.65
N SER A 23 20.35 4.43 2.67
CA SER A 23 21.44 5.33 2.36
C SER A 23 20.91 6.68 1.84
N GLU A 24 21.74 7.72 1.93
CA GLU A 24 21.36 9.07 1.51
C GLU A 24 20.84 9.13 0.06
N THR A 25 21.52 8.44 -0.86
CA THR A 25 21.11 8.37 -2.27
C THR A 25 19.76 7.71 -2.43
N LYS A 26 19.50 6.60 -1.73
CA LYS A 26 18.21 5.91 -1.76
C LYS A 26 17.12 6.73 -1.10
N LEU A 27 17.45 7.47 -0.02
CA LEU A 27 16.51 8.37 0.65
C LEU A 27 15.98 9.44 -0.30
N LYS A 28 16.85 10.08 -1.08
CA LYS A 28 16.43 11.09 -2.07
C LYS A 28 15.36 10.55 -3.02
N ASN A 29 15.55 9.32 -3.52
CA ASN A 29 14.57 8.66 -4.39
C ASN A 29 13.28 8.30 -3.62
N ALA A 30 13.39 7.83 -2.38
CA ALA A 30 12.23 7.47 -1.55
C ALA A 30 11.36 8.68 -1.17
N LEU A 31 11.94 9.88 -1.09
CA LEU A 31 11.23 11.13 -0.79
C LEU A 31 10.76 11.86 -2.06
N ASN A 32 11.24 11.52 -3.25
CA ASN A 32 10.78 12.10 -4.51
C ASN A 32 9.41 11.54 -4.91
N ARG A 33 8.38 11.89 -4.12
CA ARG A 33 7.01 11.39 -4.27
C ARG A 33 6.11 12.50 -4.81
N LYS A 34 5.23 12.15 -5.74
CA LYS A 34 4.25 13.09 -6.33
C LYS A 34 2.83 12.88 -5.79
N TYR A 35 2.52 11.70 -5.28
CA TYR A 35 1.14 11.27 -4.99
C TYR A 35 0.95 10.77 -3.56
N THR A 36 2.02 10.73 -2.78
CA THR A 36 1.98 10.26 -1.39
C THR A 36 2.88 11.13 -0.52
N GLU A 37 2.43 11.42 0.71
CA GLU A 37 3.23 12.12 1.71
C GLU A 37 3.43 11.20 2.92
N PRO A 38 4.67 10.77 3.20
CA PRO A 38 4.96 9.89 4.34
C PRO A 38 5.00 10.66 5.65
N PHE A 39 4.42 10.07 6.69
CA PHE A 39 4.43 10.63 8.04
C PHE A 39 4.47 9.55 9.12
N LEU A 40 4.86 9.95 10.34
CA LEU A 40 4.69 9.17 11.56
C LEU A 40 3.45 9.66 12.30
N PHE A 41 2.69 8.74 12.89
CA PHE A 41 1.55 9.08 13.71
C PHE A 41 1.77 8.66 15.16
N GLU A 42 1.75 9.62 16.07
CA GLU A 42 2.01 9.44 17.50
C GLU A 42 0.73 9.38 18.34
N GLY A 43 -0.41 9.14 17.72
CA GLY A 43 -1.69 9.00 18.40
C GLY A 43 -2.05 7.57 18.73
N SER A 44 -3.13 7.40 19.50
CA SER A 44 -3.74 6.12 19.79
C SER A 44 -4.42 5.50 18.56
N LYS A 45 -4.76 4.21 18.64
CA LYS A 45 -5.52 3.53 17.59
C LYS A 45 -6.88 4.20 17.30
N ASN A 46 -7.55 4.72 18.33
CA ASN A 46 -8.83 5.40 18.16
C ASN A 46 -8.66 6.74 17.42
N GLU A 47 -7.67 7.53 17.80
CA GLU A 47 -7.34 8.79 17.12
C GLU A 47 -6.93 8.56 15.65
N LYS A 48 -6.26 7.45 15.36
CA LYS A 48 -5.95 7.07 13.98
C LYS A 48 -7.20 6.74 13.18
N LYS A 49 -8.18 6.05 13.78
CA LYS A 49 -9.48 5.82 13.15
C LYS A 49 -10.23 7.12 12.85
N ASP A 50 -10.20 8.07 13.78
CA ASP A 50 -10.84 9.37 13.61
C ASP A 50 -10.13 10.20 12.53
N LEU A 51 -8.80 10.18 12.50
CA LEU A 51 -8.02 10.77 11.41
C LEU A 51 -8.43 10.16 10.05
N THR A 52 -8.55 8.83 9.97
CA THR A 52 -8.96 8.15 8.74
C THR A 52 -10.35 8.59 8.28
N LYS A 53 -11.32 8.73 9.20
CA LYS A 53 -12.67 9.22 8.87
C LYS A 53 -12.64 10.64 8.31
N ILE A 54 -11.88 11.54 8.93
CA ILE A 54 -11.73 12.93 8.47
C ILE A 54 -11.12 12.96 7.07
N LEU A 55 -10.07 12.19 6.84
CA LEU A 55 -9.40 12.13 5.54
C LEU A 55 -10.32 11.56 4.46
N THR A 56 -11.07 10.49 4.77
CA THR A 56 -12.02 9.88 3.82
C THR A 56 -13.10 10.88 3.41
N GLY A 57 -13.62 11.70 4.33
CA GLY A 57 -14.56 12.78 4.03
C GLY A 57 -13.98 13.85 3.09
N ASN A 58 -12.66 13.93 2.96
CA ASN A 58 -11.96 14.84 2.05
C ASN A 58 -11.32 14.13 0.84
N SER A 59 -11.80 12.94 0.49
CA SER A 59 -11.29 12.12 -0.63
C SER A 59 -9.82 11.70 -0.49
N LEU A 60 -9.29 11.74 0.73
CA LEU A 60 -7.95 11.29 1.07
C LEU A 60 -8.00 9.97 1.84
N THR A 61 -6.89 9.26 1.87
CA THR A 61 -6.73 8.04 2.69
C THR A 61 -5.33 7.95 3.25
N ILE A 62 -5.16 7.07 4.22
CA ILE A 62 -3.84 6.68 4.72
C ILE A 62 -3.60 5.21 4.40
N GLN A 63 -2.37 4.91 3.97
CA GLN A 63 -1.91 3.55 3.72
C GLN A 63 -0.76 3.24 4.67
N GLU A 64 -0.88 2.14 5.41
CA GLU A 64 0.19 1.70 6.31
C GLU A 64 1.30 1.03 5.49
N GLY A 65 2.51 1.52 5.66
CA GLY A 65 3.73 0.88 5.20
C GLY A 65 4.48 0.23 6.37
N GLY A 66 5.54 -0.50 6.07
CA GLY A 66 6.33 -1.16 7.12
C GLY A 66 7.02 -0.21 8.11
N ARG A 67 7.25 1.05 7.77
CA ARG A 67 7.98 2.02 8.61
C ARG A 67 7.29 3.35 8.78
N VAL A 68 6.47 3.74 7.83
CA VAL A 68 5.76 5.03 7.81
C VAL A 68 4.33 4.84 7.33
N ILE A 69 3.47 5.77 7.68
CA ILE A 69 2.13 5.87 7.11
C ILE A 69 2.22 6.82 5.91
N ASN A 70 1.51 6.52 4.83
CA ASN A 70 1.46 7.36 3.64
C ASN A 70 0.08 8.01 3.54
N LEU A 71 0.03 9.33 3.51
CA LEU A 71 -1.14 10.09 3.11
C LEU A 71 -1.21 10.10 1.59
N CYS A 72 -2.35 9.80 1.00
CA CYS A 72 -2.57 9.79 -0.44
C CYS A 72 -4.04 10.03 -0.80
N ASP A 73 -4.30 10.22 -2.07
CA ASP A 73 -5.67 10.19 -2.60
C ASP A 73 -6.33 8.85 -2.32
N ASN A 74 -7.67 8.82 -2.32
CA ASN A 74 -8.44 7.58 -2.15
C ASN A 74 -8.30 6.67 -3.38
N VAL A 75 -7.09 6.20 -3.61
CA VAL A 75 -6.72 5.23 -4.65
C VAL A 75 -6.31 3.91 -4.00
N ASN A 76 -6.59 2.82 -4.67
CA ASN A 76 -6.11 1.50 -4.27
C ASN A 76 -5.66 0.71 -5.50
N LYS A 77 -4.98 -0.41 -5.26
CA LYS A 77 -4.44 -1.26 -6.32
C LYS A 77 -5.52 -1.79 -7.26
N VAL A 78 -6.71 -2.11 -6.76
CA VAL A 78 -7.85 -2.58 -7.55
C VAL A 78 -8.33 -1.50 -8.53
N LYS A 79 -8.53 -0.28 -8.05
CA LYS A 79 -8.97 0.83 -8.92
C LYS A 79 -7.96 1.09 -10.03
N SER A 80 -6.67 1.05 -9.72
CA SER A 80 -5.59 1.24 -10.69
C SER A 80 -5.55 0.10 -11.70
N MET A 81 -5.60 -1.15 -11.24
CA MET A 81 -5.68 -2.35 -12.06
C MET A 81 -6.86 -2.29 -13.03
N ASN A 82 -8.05 -1.97 -12.53
CA ASN A 82 -9.27 -1.90 -13.35
C ASN A 82 -9.20 -0.78 -14.41
N LYS A 83 -8.57 0.35 -14.10
CA LYS A 83 -8.33 1.41 -15.10
C LYS A 83 -7.43 0.92 -16.24
N VAL A 84 -6.33 0.25 -15.89
CA VAL A 84 -5.40 -0.33 -16.87
C VAL A 84 -6.11 -1.41 -17.71
N LEU A 85 -6.79 -2.35 -17.03
CA LEU A 85 -7.56 -3.41 -17.70
C LEU A 85 -8.58 -2.85 -18.69
N LYS A 86 -9.30 -1.79 -18.33
CA LYS A 86 -10.26 -1.13 -19.23
C LYS A 86 -9.61 -0.59 -20.51
N ILE A 87 -8.37 -0.14 -20.42
CA ILE A 87 -7.62 0.33 -21.62
C ILE A 87 -7.24 -0.88 -22.47
N TYR A 88 -6.67 -1.92 -21.89
CA TYR A 88 -6.23 -3.11 -22.63
C TYR A 88 -7.39 -3.87 -23.28
N LYS A 89 -8.53 -4.00 -22.61
CA LYS A 89 -9.73 -4.65 -23.17
C LYS A 89 -10.32 -3.94 -24.41
N LYS A 90 -9.95 -2.69 -24.64
CA LYS A 90 -10.30 -2.01 -25.90
C LYS A 90 -9.45 -2.49 -27.08
N ILE A 91 -8.25 -2.99 -26.81
CA ILE A 91 -7.30 -3.49 -27.80
C ILE A 91 -7.53 -4.99 -28.00
N GLU A 92 -7.65 -5.72 -26.89
CA GLU A 92 -7.82 -7.16 -26.86
C GLU A 92 -8.89 -7.53 -25.81
N SER A 93 -10.06 -7.96 -26.29
CA SER A 93 -11.24 -8.23 -25.45
C SER A 93 -11.02 -9.35 -24.43
N ASN A 94 -10.18 -10.33 -24.78
CA ASN A 94 -9.85 -11.51 -23.95
C ASN A 94 -8.70 -11.26 -22.95
N THR A 95 -8.32 -10.01 -22.75
CA THR A 95 -7.27 -9.66 -21.76
C THR A 95 -7.60 -10.23 -20.40
N LYS A 96 -6.64 -10.98 -19.84
CA LYS A 96 -6.70 -11.56 -18.49
C LYS A 96 -5.73 -10.85 -17.55
N VAL A 97 -6.07 -10.84 -16.27
CA VAL A 97 -5.26 -10.23 -15.22
C VAL A 97 -4.62 -11.31 -14.36
N ILE A 98 -3.30 -11.33 -14.32
CA ILE A 98 -2.53 -12.07 -13.31
C ILE A 98 -2.11 -11.04 -12.27
N ALA A 99 -2.55 -11.23 -11.02
CA ALA A 99 -2.12 -10.40 -9.91
C ALA A 99 -1.16 -11.17 -9.01
N VAL A 100 -0.07 -10.50 -8.61
CA VAL A 100 0.92 -11.06 -7.69
C VAL A 100 1.05 -10.12 -6.50
N GLY A 101 0.96 -10.65 -5.30
CA GLY A 101 1.06 -9.87 -4.06
C GLY A 101 1.75 -10.66 -2.95
N ASP A 102 2.27 -9.94 -1.95
CA ASP A 102 2.97 -10.52 -0.79
C ASP A 102 2.49 -9.95 0.55
N ASN A 103 1.42 -9.14 0.54
CA ASN A 103 0.96 -8.46 1.74
C ASN A 103 -0.58 -8.34 1.79
N TYR A 104 -1.13 -8.10 2.98
CA TYR A 104 -2.57 -7.90 3.20
C TYR A 104 -3.19 -6.80 2.34
N ASN A 105 -2.44 -5.75 2.01
CA ASN A 105 -2.91 -4.68 1.13
C ASN A 105 -3.04 -5.09 -0.34
N ASP A 106 -2.60 -6.30 -0.71
CA ASP A 106 -2.72 -6.88 -2.04
C ASP A 106 -3.97 -7.77 -2.19
N LEU A 107 -4.56 -8.24 -1.08
CA LEU A 107 -5.64 -9.21 -1.11
C LEU A 107 -6.83 -8.77 -1.96
N ASP A 108 -7.20 -7.50 -1.90
CA ASP A 108 -8.31 -6.98 -2.73
C ASP A 108 -7.96 -7.04 -4.23
N MET A 109 -6.71 -6.74 -4.58
CA MET A 109 -6.24 -6.84 -5.97
C MET A 109 -6.22 -8.31 -6.43
N LEU A 110 -5.75 -9.23 -5.59
CA LEU A 110 -5.76 -10.66 -5.86
C LEU A 110 -7.19 -11.16 -6.09
N LYS A 111 -8.13 -10.83 -5.20
CA LYS A 111 -9.56 -11.20 -5.32
C LYS A 111 -10.21 -10.72 -6.62
N ASN A 112 -9.73 -9.64 -7.19
CA ASN A 112 -10.29 -9.02 -8.40
C ASN A 112 -9.49 -9.35 -9.67
N SER A 113 -8.63 -10.38 -9.63
CA SER A 113 -7.86 -10.87 -10.78
C SER A 113 -8.38 -12.19 -11.30
N ASP A 114 -8.06 -12.51 -12.56
CA ASP A 114 -8.39 -13.81 -13.16
C ASP A 114 -7.47 -14.93 -12.63
N LEU A 115 -6.22 -14.60 -12.28
CA LEU A 115 -5.25 -15.53 -11.70
C LEU A 115 -4.55 -14.87 -10.51
N PRO A 116 -5.01 -15.10 -9.28
CA PRO A 116 -4.40 -14.58 -8.07
C PRO A 116 -3.18 -15.41 -7.67
N CYS A 117 -2.04 -14.75 -7.45
CA CYS A 117 -0.81 -15.39 -7.01
C CYS A 117 -0.30 -14.70 -5.72
N LEU A 118 -0.25 -15.42 -4.63
CA LEU A 118 0.27 -14.93 -3.35
C LEU A 118 1.70 -15.45 -3.15
N VAL A 119 2.64 -14.52 -3.02
CA VAL A 119 4.00 -14.88 -2.60
C VAL A 119 3.97 -15.17 -1.10
N PHE A 120 4.42 -16.37 -0.72
CA PHE A 120 4.41 -16.79 0.68
C PHE A 120 5.16 -15.78 1.56
N ASN A 121 4.50 -15.41 2.65
CA ASN A 121 5.05 -14.53 3.67
C ASN A 121 4.57 -15.04 5.04
N ASP A 122 5.49 -15.22 6.01
CA ASP A 122 5.18 -15.73 7.35
C ASP A 122 4.16 -14.89 8.14
N GLN A 123 3.85 -13.68 7.67
CA GLN A 123 2.81 -12.82 8.26
C GLN A 123 1.38 -13.28 7.89
N PHE A 124 1.23 -14.10 6.85
CA PHE A 124 -0.08 -14.61 6.45
C PHE A 124 -0.47 -15.85 7.27
N LYS A 125 -1.70 -15.82 7.76
CA LYS A 125 -2.38 -17.03 8.23
C LYS A 125 -3.24 -17.53 7.07
N GLU A 126 -2.89 -18.68 6.52
CA GLU A 126 -3.55 -19.26 5.33
C GLU A 126 -5.06 -19.44 5.53
N ASP A 127 -5.48 -19.77 6.76
CA ASP A 127 -6.88 -19.93 7.17
C ASP A 127 -7.71 -18.65 7.10
N GLN A 128 -7.06 -17.49 6.99
CA GLN A 128 -7.72 -16.17 6.90
C GLN A 128 -7.85 -15.64 5.47
N ILE A 129 -7.32 -16.38 4.47
CA ILE A 129 -7.32 -15.94 3.08
C ILE A 129 -8.34 -16.76 2.31
N ASN A 130 -9.49 -16.15 2.01
CA ASN A 130 -10.53 -16.72 1.17
C ASN A 130 -10.52 -16.06 -0.22
N ILE A 131 -9.77 -16.66 -1.16
CA ILE A 131 -9.67 -16.21 -2.55
C ILE A 131 -9.74 -17.44 -3.44
N ASP A 132 -10.71 -17.47 -4.36
CA ASP A 132 -10.90 -18.58 -5.28
C ASP A 132 -9.70 -18.72 -6.22
N ASN A 133 -9.29 -19.98 -6.49
CA ASN A 133 -8.17 -20.32 -7.38
C ASN A 133 -6.83 -19.67 -7.01
N LEU A 134 -6.63 -19.33 -5.72
CA LEU A 134 -5.39 -18.72 -5.25
C LEU A 134 -4.21 -19.69 -5.41
N ILE A 135 -3.19 -19.22 -6.11
CA ILE A 135 -1.88 -19.89 -6.18
C ILE A 135 -0.98 -19.29 -5.10
N ILE A 136 -0.44 -20.13 -4.24
CA ILE A 136 0.51 -19.71 -3.20
C ILE A 136 1.89 -20.24 -3.56
N SER A 137 2.90 -19.35 -3.57
CA SER A 137 4.28 -19.78 -3.77
C SER A 137 4.77 -20.64 -2.62
N ASN A 138 5.63 -21.62 -2.91
CA ASN A 138 6.28 -22.39 -1.87
C ASN A 138 7.12 -21.51 -0.94
N LYS A 139 7.21 -21.89 0.34
CA LYS A 139 8.21 -21.32 1.25
C LYS A 139 9.59 -21.40 0.58
N ARG A 140 10.33 -20.29 0.59
CA ARG A 140 11.77 -20.40 0.28
C ARG A 140 12.44 -21.17 1.43
N ASN A 141 13.00 -22.30 1.10
CA ASN A 141 13.92 -23.03 2.00
C ASN A 141 15.19 -22.21 2.22
#